data_eb55a7b4b0703d1494866dd818f147d1
#
_entry.id   eb55a7b4b0703d1494866dd818f147d1
#
_cell.length_a   1.000
_cell.length_b   1.000
_cell.length_c   1.000
_cell.angle_alpha   90.00
_cell.angle_beta   90.00
_cell.angle_gamma   90.00
#
_symmetry.space_group_name_H-M   'P 1'
#
loop_
_entity.id
_entity.type
_entity.pdbx_description
1 polymer ?
#
loop_
_entity_poly.entity_id
_entity_poly.type
_entity_poly.pdbx_seq_one_letter_code
_entity_poly.pdbx_strand_id
1 'polypeptide(L)'
;MPQLFRLDASIAGERSVSRSVADTFERVWSVEHPDGTVVRRDLAADPVPFIDATAVGARFVPAEQRSPEQAAAVALAEELVAELVDSEAYLFAVPLYNWSNPAAFQAWVDRIFTAEALRAGGTEPLAGRHAVVVHSRGGGYGPGTPREGWDHGEAYLRRILQDVWKLDVTFVTAELTLARTNPAMAHLVDAADASLQRAHADVGDHARRVAELVSAQELAIELADPISVREAV
;
A
#
# COMPACT_ATOMS: atom_id res chain seq x y z
N MET A 1 6.02 -19.04 -5.16
CA MET A 1 6.96 -17.88 -5.36
C MET A 1 6.24 -16.65 -4.84
N PRO A 2 6.80 -15.96 -3.85
CA PRO A 2 6.10 -14.85 -3.20
C PRO A 2 5.93 -13.64 -4.11
N GLN A 3 4.78 -12.98 -3.99
CA GLN A 3 4.43 -11.77 -4.71
C GLN A 3 4.30 -10.58 -3.76
N LEU A 4 4.97 -9.49 -4.08
CA LEU A 4 4.82 -8.20 -3.42
C LEU A 4 3.86 -7.33 -4.22
N PHE A 5 2.78 -6.85 -3.58
CA PHE A 5 1.99 -5.74 -4.12
C PHE A 5 2.63 -4.41 -3.72
N ARG A 6 2.93 -3.55 -4.69
CA ARG A 6 3.42 -2.19 -4.46
C ARG A 6 2.47 -1.15 -5.05
N LEU A 7 2.02 -0.21 -4.21
CA LEU A 7 1.22 0.92 -4.65
C LEU A 7 2.01 2.23 -4.46
N ASP A 8 2.09 3.03 -5.52
CA ASP A 8 2.65 4.38 -5.51
C ASP A 8 1.54 5.42 -5.74
N ALA A 9 1.23 6.24 -4.71
CA ALA A 9 0.17 7.24 -4.76
C ALA A 9 0.66 8.68 -5.03
N SER A 10 1.98 8.88 -5.18
CA SER A 10 2.57 10.21 -5.36
C SER A 10 2.53 10.65 -6.82
N ILE A 11 2.06 11.91 -7.06
CA ILE A 11 2.11 12.55 -8.38
C ILE A 11 3.48 13.15 -8.71
N ALA A 12 4.46 13.10 -7.79
CA ALA A 12 5.75 13.76 -7.97
C ALA A 12 6.75 12.98 -8.84
N GLY A 13 6.40 11.78 -9.33
CA GLY A 13 7.25 10.94 -10.15
C GLY A 13 8.57 10.62 -9.45
N GLU A 14 9.70 10.81 -10.14
CA GLU A 14 11.06 10.56 -9.62
C GLU A 14 11.44 11.43 -8.42
N ARG A 15 10.77 12.57 -8.22
CA ARG A 15 11.01 13.48 -7.08
C ARG A 15 10.26 13.06 -5.81
N SER A 16 9.53 11.97 -5.85
CA SER A 16 8.72 11.51 -4.73
C SER A 16 9.59 10.89 -3.63
N VAL A 17 9.53 11.45 -2.43
CA VAL A 17 10.21 10.90 -1.25
C VAL A 17 9.63 9.54 -0.85
N SER A 18 8.28 9.40 -0.83
CA SER A 18 7.67 8.11 -0.48
C SER A 18 8.07 7.01 -1.46
N ARG A 19 8.13 7.31 -2.77
CA ARG A 19 8.58 6.37 -3.79
C ARG A 19 10.05 5.99 -3.60
N SER A 20 10.95 6.97 -3.37
CA SER A 20 12.36 6.72 -3.13
C SER A 20 12.61 5.79 -1.94
N VAL A 21 11.88 5.98 -0.84
CA VAL A 21 11.96 5.08 0.33
C VAL A 21 11.39 3.70 0.00
N ALA A 22 10.27 3.63 -0.72
CA ALA A 22 9.66 2.37 -1.19
C ALA A 22 10.61 1.59 -2.14
N ASP A 23 11.40 2.27 -2.97
CA ASP A 23 12.43 1.65 -3.82
C ASP A 23 13.50 0.93 -2.99
N THR A 24 13.78 1.40 -1.78
CA THR A 24 14.70 0.71 -0.86
C THR A 24 14.10 -0.58 -0.34
N PHE A 25 12.81 -0.58 0.02
CA PHE A 25 12.10 -1.81 0.39
C PHE A 25 12.14 -2.85 -0.73
N GLU A 26 11.70 -2.45 -1.91
CA GLU A 26 11.60 -3.35 -3.05
C GLU A 26 12.95 -3.95 -3.45
N ARG A 27 14.04 -3.16 -3.40
CA ARG A 27 15.39 -3.65 -3.68
C ARG A 27 15.80 -4.73 -2.68
N VAL A 28 15.52 -4.54 -1.39
CA VAL A 28 15.81 -5.55 -0.35
C VAL A 28 14.93 -6.78 -0.56
N TRP A 29 13.61 -6.60 -0.77
CA TRP A 29 12.68 -7.69 -1.09
C TRP A 29 13.17 -8.56 -2.26
N SER A 30 13.61 -7.92 -3.37
CA SER A 30 14.09 -8.64 -4.56
C SER A 30 15.41 -9.39 -4.35
N VAL A 31 16.21 -8.98 -3.35
CA VAL A 31 17.41 -9.74 -2.94
C VAL A 31 17.03 -10.97 -2.13
N GLU A 32 16.08 -10.83 -1.21
CA GLU A 32 15.59 -11.94 -0.36
C GLU A 32 14.74 -12.95 -1.15
N HIS A 33 14.01 -12.48 -2.18
CA HIS A 33 13.16 -13.27 -3.06
C HIS A 33 13.55 -13.08 -4.53
N PRO A 34 14.69 -13.64 -4.99
CA PRO A 34 15.17 -13.46 -6.37
C PRO A 34 14.24 -14.02 -7.44
N ASP A 35 13.42 -15.02 -7.10
CA ASP A 35 12.40 -15.61 -7.97
C ASP A 35 10.99 -15.03 -7.71
N GLY A 36 10.87 -14.09 -6.77
CA GLY A 36 9.61 -13.42 -6.42
C GLY A 36 9.18 -12.39 -7.48
N THR A 37 7.91 -12.04 -7.45
CA THR A 37 7.33 -11.04 -8.35
C THR A 37 6.93 -9.76 -7.62
N VAL A 38 6.90 -8.64 -8.34
CA VAL A 38 6.38 -7.37 -7.84
C VAL A 38 5.28 -6.87 -8.77
N VAL A 39 4.05 -6.84 -8.27
CA VAL A 39 2.92 -6.19 -8.93
C VAL A 39 2.88 -4.74 -8.51
N ARG A 40 2.99 -3.81 -9.47
CA ARG A 40 3.00 -2.37 -9.21
C ARG A 40 1.75 -1.69 -9.70
N ARG A 41 1.14 -0.90 -8.82
CA ARG A 41 0.06 0.03 -9.14
C ARG A 41 0.55 1.46 -8.93
N ASP A 42 0.87 2.16 -10.00
CA ASP A 42 1.24 3.59 -9.98
C ASP A 42 0.01 4.45 -10.30
N LEU A 43 -0.59 5.05 -9.28
CA LEU A 43 -1.82 5.82 -9.40
C LEU A 43 -1.63 7.16 -10.14
N ALA A 44 -0.39 7.60 -10.40
CA ALA A 44 -0.12 8.76 -11.23
C ALA A 44 0.02 8.39 -12.70
N ALA A 45 0.56 7.22 -13.01
CA ALA A 45 0.72 6.72 -14.37
C ALA A 45 -0.56 6.08 -14.91
N ASP A 46 -1.27 5.33 -14.05
CA ASP A 46 -2.52 4.65 -14.37
C ASP A 46 -3.61 5.01 -13.33
N PRO A 47 -4.24 6.19 -13.46
CA PRO A 47 -5.22 6.67 -12.49
C PRO A 47 -6.50 5.83 -12.49
N VAL A 48 -6.92 5.40 -11.32
CA VAL A 48 -8.21 4.74 -11.13
C VAL A 48 -9.33 5.78 -11.23
N PRO A 49 -10.35 5.58 -12.08
CA PRO A 49 -11.49 6.49 -12.19
C PRO A 49 -12.24 6.62 -10.87
N PHE A 50 -12.69 7.82 -10.53
CA PHE A 50 -13.60 8.03 -9.40
C PHE A 50 -14.84 7.13 -9.55
N ILE A 51 -15.36 6.65 -8.42
CA ILE A 51 -16.62 5.92 -8.43
C ILE A 51 -17.77 6.85 -8.85
N ASP A 52 -18.76 6.26 -9.54
CA ASP A 52 -19.97 6.92 -9.97
C ASP A 52 -21.21 6.06 -9.65
N ALA A 53 -22.39 6.57 -9.98
CA ALA A 53 -23.65 5.86 -9.75
C ALA A 53 -23.70 4.51 -10.50
N THR A 54 -23.05 4.41 -11.66
CA THR A 54 -22.96 3.19 -12.47
C THR A 54 -22.18 2.10 -11.72
N ALA A 55 -20.99 2.44 -11.22
CA ALA A 55 -20.15 1.52 -10.47
C ALA A 55 -20.82 1.05 -9.17
N VAL A 56 -21.42 1.98 -8.41
CA VAL A 56 -22.15 1.64 -7.17
C VAL A 56 -23.39 0.80 -7.49
N GLY A 57 -24.14 1.16 -8.53
CA GLY A 57 -25.37 0.45 -8.93
C GLY A 57 -25.12 -0.95 -9.47
N ALA A 58 -23.98 -1.18 -10.13
CA ALA A 58 -23.62 -2.48 -10.72
C ALA A 58 -23.62 -3.63 -9.71
N ARG A 59 -23.39 -3.35 -8.42
CA ARG A 59 -23.39 -4.32 -7.33
C ARG A 59 -24.75 -4.99 -7.11
N PHE A 60 -25.82 -4.32 -7.47
CA PHE A 60 -27.20 -4.76 -7.26
C PHE A 60 -27.84 -5.38 -8.52
N VAL A 61 -27.07 -5.45 -9.62
CA VAL A 61 -27.52 -5.98 -10.90
C VAL A 61 -26.88 -7.35 -11.14
N PRO A 62 -27.67 -8.43 -11.38
CA PRO A 62 -27.14 -9.73 -11.77
C PRO A 62 -26.21 -9.62 -12.98
N ALA A 63 -25.16 -10.45 -13.03
CA ALA A 63 -24.10 -10.36 -14.04
C ALA A 63 -24.64 -10.33 -15.48
N GLU A 64 -25.63 -11.17 -15.76
CA GLU A 64 -26.29 -11.33 -17.06
C GLU A 64 -27.18 -10.15 -17.48
N GLN A 65 -27.50 -9.25 -16.54
CA GLN A 65 -28.36 -8.07 -16.75
C GLN A 65 -27.58 -6.74 -16.73
N ARG A 66 -26.25 -6.79 -16.49
CA ARG A 66 -25.42 -5.59 -16.43
C ARG A 66 -25.28 -4.95 -17.81
N SER A 67 -25.34 -3.61 -17.85
CA SER A 67 -24.90 -2.87 -19.04
C SER A 67 -23.39 -3.06 -19.26
N PRO A 68 -22.87 -2.78 -20.49
CA PRO A 68 -21.44 -2.82 -20.74
C PRO A 68 -20.61 -1.96 -19.78
N GLU A 69 -21.11 -0.77 -19.41
CA GLU A 69 -20.47 0.15 -18.47
C GLU A 69 -20.45 -0.42 -17.04
N GLN A 70 -21.55 -1.05 -16.63
CA GLN A 70 -21.63 -1.73 -15.32
C GLN A 70 -20.69 -2.93 -15.28
N ALA A 71 -20.63 -3.72 -16.32
CA ALA A 71 -19.73 -4.86 -16.42
C ALA A 71 -18.24 -4.40 -16.36
N ALA A 72 -17.89 -3.34 -17.09
CA ALA A 72 -16.55 -2.76 -17.06
C ALA A 72 -16.17 -2.21 -15.66
N ALA A 73 -17.12 -1.57 -14.97
CA ALA A 73 -16.90 -1.06 -13.62
C ALA A 73 -16.63 -2.18 -12.60
N VAL A 74 -17.34 -3.31 -12.73
CA VAL A 74 -17.12 -4.50 -11.89
C VAL A 74 -15.79 -5.16 -12.22
N ALA A 75 -15.48 -5.35 -13.51
CA ALA A 75 -14.21 -5.95 -13.94
C ALA A 75 -12.99 -5.17 -13.41
N LEU A 76 -13.03 -3.83 -13.45
CA LEU A 76 -11.97 -3.01 -12.85
C LEU A 76 -11.85 -3.23 -11.34
N ALA A 77 -12.94 -3.31 -10.61
CA ALA A 77 -12.89 -3.55 -9.17
C ALA A 77 -12.32 -4.95 -8.85
N GLU A 78 -12.71 -5.96 -9.64
CA GLU A 78 -12.20 -7.33 -9.51
C GLU A 78 -10.69 -7.41 -9.83
N GLU A 79 -10.21 -6.70 -10.87
CA GLU A 79 -8.78 -6.57 -11.17
C GLU A 79 -7.99 -6.01 -9.98
N LEU A 80 -8.43 -4.87 -9.43
CA LEU A 80 -7.77 -4.22 -8.30
C LEU A 80 -7.77 -5.10 -7.04
N VAL A 81 -8.83 -5.87 -6.84
CA VAL A 81 -8.92 -6.84 -5.72
C VAL A 81 -7.97 -8.02 -5.95
N ALA A 82 -7.90 -8.55 -7.18
CA ALA A 82 -7.01 -9.67 -7.50
C ALA A 82 -5.54 -9.31 -7.25
N GLU A 83 -5.09 -8.10 -7.62
CA GLU A 83 -3.73 -7.63 -7.32
C GLU A 83 -3.38 -7.72 -5.83
N LEU A 84 -4.35 -7.46 -4.96
CA LEU A 84 -4.18 -7.56 -3.51
C LEU A 84 -4.26 -9.00 -3.01
N VAL A 85 -5.28 -9.74 -3.44
CA VAL A 85 -5.55 -11.11 -2.94
C VAL A 85 -4.45 -12.08 -3.36
N ASP A 86 -3.89 -11.90 -4.55
CA ASP A 86 -2.84 -12.77 -5.11
C ASP A 86 -1.43 -12.44 -4.56
N SER A 87 -1.29 -11.42 -3.69
CA SER A 87 -0.01 -10.99 -3.11
C SER A 87 0.13 -11.41 -1.65
N GLU A 88 1.33 -11.83 -1.23
CA GLU A 88 1.65 -12.25 0.12
C GLU A 88 2.12 -11.11 1.02
N ALA A 89 2.68 -10.03 0.44
CA ALA A 89 3.18 -8.86 1.14
C ALA A 89 2.77 -7.56 0.43
N TYR A 90 2.75 -6.45 1.19
CA TYR A 90 2.25 -5.18 0.67
C TYR A 90 3.17 -4.02 1.01
N LEU A 91 3.38 -3.13 0.04
CA LEU A 91 4.12 -1.89 0.17
C LEU A 91 3.27 -0.73 -0.36
N PHE A 92 2.90 0.20 0.52
CA PHE A 92 2.10 1.37 0.17
C PHE A 92 2.94 2.65 0.31
N ALA A 93 3.29 3.30 -0.80
CA ALA A 93 3.97 4.60 -0.82
C ALA A 93 2.93 5.73 -0.94
N VAL A 94 2.46 6.24 0.21
CA VAL A 94 1.36 7.20 0.28
C VAL A 94 1.82 8.49 0.95
N PRO A 95 2.07 9.58 0.20
CA PRO A 95 2.44 10.87 0.80
C PRO A 95 1.23 11.55 1.44
N LEU A 96 1.52 12.42 2.42
CA LEU A 96 0.53 13.32 2.99
C LEU A 96 0.30 14.53 2.06
N TYR A 97 -0.89 14.65 1.48
CA TYR A 97 -1.31 15.79 0.66
C TYR A 97 -2.45 16.54 1.34
N ASN A 98 -2.27 17.85 1.56
CA ASN A 98 -3.31 18.69 2.18
C ASN A 98 -3.88 18.07 3.47
N TRP A 99 -2.97 17.55 4.33
CA TRP A 99 -3.27 16.91 5.62
C TRP A 99 -4.05 15.58 5.54
N SER A 100 -4.18 15.00 4.35
CA SER A 100 -4.86 13.72 4.10
C SER A 100 -4.12 12.91 3.04
N ASN A 101 -4.70 11.82 2.57
CA ASN A 101 -4.16 11.00 1.49
C ASN A 101 -4.44 11.63 0.12
N PRO A 102 -3.62 11.32 -0.91
CA PRO A 102 -3.89 11.75 -2.28
C PRO A 102 -5.29 11.33 -2.76
N ALA A 103 -5.96 12.19 -3.53
CA ALA A 103 -7.28 11.87 -4.09
C ALA A 103 -7.26 10.60 -4.96
N ALA A 104 -6.14 10.32 -5.65
CA ALA A 104 -5.97 9.09 -6.41
C ALA A 104 -5.98 7.84 -5.52
N PHE A 105 -5.41 7.91 -4.31
CA PHE A 105 -5.47 6.82 -3.33
C PHE A 105 -6.91 6.60 -2.86
N GLN A 106 -7.66 7.68 -2.60
CA GLN A 106 -9.07 7.59 -2.24
C GLN A 106 -9.90 6.95 -3.36
N ALA A 107 -9.70 7.36 -4.61
CA ALA A 107 -10.40 6.78 -5.76
C ALA A 107 -10.13 5.27 -5.89
N TRP A 108 -8.88 4.84 -5.63
CA TRP A 108 -8.49 3.43 -5.64
C TRP A 108 -9.19 2.65 -4.52
N VAL A 109 -9.20 3.14 -3.28
CA VAL A 109 -9.92 2.52 -2.15
C VAL A 109 -11.42 2.45 -2.43
N ASP A 110 -12.03 3.57 -2.87
CA ASP A 110 -13.46 3.63 -3.18
C ASP A 110 -13.86 2.61 -4.23
N ARG A 111 -13.01 2.40 -5.26
CA ARG A 111 -13.26 1.42 -6.31
C ARG A 111 -13.19 -0.01 -5.76
N ILE A 112 -12.20 -0.34 -4.96
CA ILE A 112 -12.06 -1.65 -4.32
C ILE A 112 -13.29 -1.96 -3.44
N PHE A 113 -13.81 -0.97 -2.72
CA PHE A 113 -14.99 -1.14 -1.86
C PHE A 113 -16.29 -1.39 -2.62
N THR A 114 -16.30 -1.27 -3.94
CA THR A 114 -17.43 -1.76 -4.76
C THR A 114 -17.43 -3.28 -4.88
N ALA A 115 -16.28 -3.96 -4.71
CA ALA A 115 -16.20 -5.42 -4.66
C ALA A 115 -16.56 -5.94 -3.26
N GLU A 116 -17.12 -7.15 -3.20
CA GLU A 116 -17.58 -7.74 -1.95
C GLU A 116 -16.43 -8.16 -1.02
N ALA A 117 -15.37 -8.70 -1.58
CA ALA A 117 -14.29 -9.34 -0.84
C ALA A 117 -13.59 -8.40 0.16
N LEU A 118 -13.34 -7.15 -0.22
CA LEU A 118 -12.54 -6.20 0.57
C LEU A 118 -13.34 -5.04 1.18
N ARG A 119 -14.67 -5.03 1.02
CA ARG A 119 -15.50 -4.05 1.71
C ARG A 119 -15.62 -4.37 3.20
N ALA A 120 -15.99 -3.39 4.01
CA ALA A 120 -16.25 -3.60 5.44
C ALA A 120 -17.30 -4.72 5.65
N GLY A 121 -16.93 -5.74 6.44
CA GLY A 121 -17.75 -6.93 6.66
C GLY A 121 -17.72 -7.96 5.52
N GLY A 122 -16.72 -7.88 4.62
CA GLY A 122 -16.43 -8.88 3.60
C GLY A 122 -15.72 -10.13 4.16
N THR A 123 -15.07 -10.89 3.27
CA THR A 123 -14.46 -12.20 3.62
C THR A 123 -13.07 -12.11 4.24
N GLU A 124 -12.49 -10.91 4.36
CA GLU A 124 -11.18 -10.63 4.96
C GLU A 124 -10.00 -11.45 4.36
N PRO A 125 -9.86 -11.55 3.02
CA PRO A 125 -8.86 -12.42 2.40
C PRO A 125 -7.41 -11.98 2.65
N LEU A 126 -7.17 -10.76 3.16
CA LEU A 126 -5.85 -10.21 3.44
C LEU A 126 -5.46 -10.33 4.92
N ALA A 127 -6.33 -10.90 5.77
CA ALA A 127 -6.14 -10.91 7.22
C ALA A 127 -4.80 -11.54 7.62
N GLY A 128 -4.04 -10.82 8.47
CA GLY A 128 -2.76 -11.27 9.00
C GLY A 128 -1.57 -11.17 8.05
N ARG A 129 -1.77 -10.79 6.76
CA ARG A 129 -0.65 -10.54 5.84
C ARG A 129 0.06 -9.24 6.20
N HIS A 130 1.37 -9.16 5.90
CA HIS A 130 2.22 -8.05 6.31
C HIS A 130 2.22 -6.91 5.30
N ALA A 131 2.07 -5.67 5.80
CA ALA A 131 2.11 -4.46 5.01
C ALA A 131 3.07 -3.42 5.60
N VAL A 132 3.83 -2.75 4.73
CA VAL A 132 4.61 -1.57 5.10
C VAL A 132 4.05 -0.35 4.38
N VAL A 133 3.76 0.70 5.15
CA VAL A 133 3.31 1.99 4.63
C VAL A 133 4.44 2.99 4.76
N VAL A 134 4.92 3.49 3.62
CA VAL A 134 5.84 4.62 3.56
C VAL A 134 5.03 5.90 3.46
N HIS A 135 4.97 6.67 4.57
CA HIS A 135 4.20 7.89 4.68
C HIS A 135 5.11 9.11 4.73
N SER A 136 5.27 9.82 3.59
CA SER A 136 6.10 11.02 3.53
C SER A 136 5.29 12.29 3.82
N ARG A 137 5.83 13.20 4.64
CA ARG A 137 5.17 14.40 5.15
C ARG A 137 6.00 15.64 4.87
N GLY A 138 5.37 16.70 4.35
CA GLY A 138 6.04 17.96 4.06
C GLY A 138 6.56 18.71 5.28
N GLY A 139 5.89 18.58 6.42
CA GLY A 139 6.24 19.18 7.71
C GLY A 139 6.42 18.14 8.81
N GLY A 140 6.52 18.58 10.06
CA GLY A 140 6.43 17.76 11.26
C GLY A 140 5.00 17.78 11.80
N TYR A 141 4.45 16.61 12.17
CA TYR A 141 3.08 16.44 12.67
C TYR A 141 3.01 15.64 13.97
N GLY A 142 4.16 15.25 14.51
CA GLY A 142 4.27 14.55 15.78
C GLY A 142 4.10 15.47 17.00
N PRO A 143 4.12 14.90 18.21
CA PRO A 143 3.97 15.64 19.46
C PRO A 143 4.94 16.82 19.59
N GLY A 144 4.45 17.96 20.05
CA GLY A 144 5.22 19.18 20.23
C GLY A 144 5.49 19.98 18.94
N THR A 145 5.02 19.54 17.77
CA THR A 145 5.11 20.32 16.54
C THR A 145 3.93 21.28 16.38
N PRO A 146 4.08 22.39 15.62
CA PRO A 146 2.97 23.34 15.40
C PRO A 146 1.74 22.74 14.71
N ARG A 147 1.86 21.56 14.10
CA ARG A 147 0.78 20.85 13.39
C ARG A 147 0.49 19.47 13.98
N GLU A 148 0.75 19.32 15.28
CA GLU A 148 0.36 18.10 16.00
C GLU A 148 -1.11 17.78 15.79
N GLY A 149 -1.42 16.51 15.43
CA GLY A 149 -2.78 16.05 15.20
C GLY A 149 -3.42 16.46 13.86
N TRP A 150 -2.69 17.14 12.97
CA TRP A 150 -3.22 17.54 11.65
C TRP A 150 -3.03 16.46 10.57
N ASP A 151 -2.36 15.36 10.86
CA ASP A 151 -2.27 14.23 9.94
C ASP A 151 -3.53 13.37 10.02
N HIS A 152 -4.44 13.60 9.09
CA HIS A 152 -5.65 12.77 8.92
C HIS A 152 -5.39 11.59 7.99
N GLY A 153 -4.27 11.58 7.26
CA GLY A 153 -3.92 10.52 6.31
C GLY A 153 -3.56 9.22 7.02
N GLU A 154 -2.68 9.27 8.04
CA GLU A 154 -2.28 8.08 8.77
C GLU A 154 -3.47 7.41 9.48
N ALA A 155 -4.34 8.20 10.12
CA ALA A 155 -5.53 7.66 10.78
C ALA A 155 -6.46 6.92 9.81
N TYR A 156 -6.62 7.44 8.59
CA TYR A 156 -7.39 6.79 7.55
C TYR A 156 -6.72 5.51 7.05
N LEU A 157 -5.40 5.55 6.78
CA LEU A 157 -4.62 4.38 6.34
C LEU A 157 -4.74 3.24 7.37
N ARG A 158 -4.60 3.55 8.67
CA ARG A 158 -4.80 2.55 9.73
C ARG A 158 -6.21 1.97 9.70
N ARG A 159 -7.23 2.81 9.54
CA ARG A 159 -8.63 2.35 9.47
C ARG A 159 -8.84 1.36 8.32
N ILE A 160 -8.36 1.67 7.11
CA ILE A 160 -8.56 0.82 5.95
C ILE A 160 -7.69 -0.43 6.03
N LEU A 161 -6.39 -0.27 6.24
CA LEU A 161 -5.43 -1.37 6.12
C LEU A 161 -5.47 -2.31 7.33
N GLN A 162 -5.52 -1.75 8.56
CA GLN A 162 -5.51 -2.55 9.79
C GLN A 162 -6.91 -2.99 10.24
N ASP A 163 -7.88 -2.04 10.28
CA ASP A 163 -9.16 -2.36 10.90
C ASP A 163 -10.14 -3.04 9.94
N VAL A 164 -10.12 -2.66 8.64
CA VAL A 164 -11.02 -3.22 7.64
C VAL A 164 -10.40 -4.40 6.91
N TRP A 165 -9.19 -4.26 6.36
CA TRP A 165 -8.52 -5.33 5.62
C TRP A 165 -7.72 -6.29 6.50
N LYS A 166 -7.59 -6.00 7.80
CA LYS A 166 -6.92 -6.85 8.81
C LYS A 166 -5.45 -7.15 8.50
N LEU A 167 -4.79 -6.29 7.74
CA LEU A 167 -3.34 -6.40 7.51
C LEU A 167 -2.57 -6.11 8.81
N ASP A 168 -1.43 -6.77 8.99
CA ASP A 168 -0.41 -6.41 9.99
C ASP A 168 0.44 -5.28 9.42
N VAL A 169 0.18 -4.04 9.85
CA VAL A 169 0.72 -2.83 9.21
C VAL A 169 1.81 -2.18 10.04
N THR A 170 2.97 -1.95 9.42
CA THR A 170 4.04 -1.12 9.93
C THR A 170 4.12 0.20 9.16
N PHE A 171 4.29 1.32 9.88
CA PHE A 171 4.46 2.64 9.28
C PHE A 171 5.92 3.08 9.34
N VAL A 172 6.45 3.51 8.19
CA VAL A 172 7.75 4.19 8.05
C VAL A 172 7.48 5.62 7.58
N THR A 173 7.91 6.60 8.38
CA THR A 173 7.60 8.00 8.12
C THR A 173 8.85 8.80 7.77
N ALA A 174 8.82 9.54 6.65
CA ALA A 174 9.79 10.55 6.28
C ALA A 174 9.17 11.95 6.43
N GLU A 175 9.61 12.71 7.43
CA GLU A 175 9.08 14.04 7.72
C GLU A 175 9.93 15.16 7.14
N LEU A 176 9.39 16.39 7.15
CA LEU A 176 10.06 17.63 6.76
C LEU A 176 10.53 17.64 5.28
N THR A 177 9.87 16.87 4.43
CA THR A 177 10.31 16.70 3.03
C THR A 177 10.30 18.01 2.22
N LEU A 178 9.64 19.07 2.69
CA LEU A 178 9.65 20.41 2.10
C LEU A 178 10.80 21.29 2.58
N ALA A 179 11.64 20.86 3.56
CA ALA A 179 12.66 21.71 4.15
C ALA A 179 13.70 22.21 3.12
N ARG A 180 14.02 21.39 2.11
CA ARG A 180 14.98 21.77 1.06
C ARG A 180 14.42 22.72 0.00
N THR A 181 13.10 22.84 -0.12
CA THR A 181 12.43 23.63 -1.15
C THR A 181 11.66 24.82 -0.58
N ASN A 182 11.39 24.85 0.71
CA ASN A 182 10.71 25.95 1.39
C ASN A 182 11.71 26.79 2.22
N PRO A 183 12.00 28.04 1.83
CA PRO A 183 12.93 28.89 2.56
C PRO A 183 12.59 29.09 4.04
N ALA A 184 11.32 29.10 4.40
CA ALA A 184 10.88 29.21 5.80
C ALA A 184 11.27 28.00 6.66
N MET A 185 11.61 26.87 6.04
CA MET A 185 12.02 25.63 6.68
C MET A 185 13.53 25.35 6.55
N ALA A 186 14.32 26.28 6.04
CA ALA A 186 15.77 26.08 5.79
C ALA A 186 16.53 25.64 7.05
N HIS A 187 16.11 26.09 8.23
CA HIS A 187 16.68 25.69 9.52
C HIS A 187 16.37 24.24 9.93
N LEU A 188 15.50 23.53 9.20
CA LEU A 188 15.10 22.15 9.45
C LEU A 188 15.76 21.15 8.48
N VAL A 189 16.66 21.57 7.59
CA VAL A 189 17.25 20.71 6.56
C VAL A 189 17.99 19.52 7.17
N ASP A 190 18.79 19.73 8.21
CA ASP A 190 19.54 18.64 8.88
C ASP A 190 18.58 17.63 9.52
N ALA A 191 17.48 18.10 10.11
CA ALA A 191 16.45 17.25 10.69
C ALA A 191 15.69 16.47 9.60
N ALA A 192 15.43 17.08 8.45
CA ALA A 192 14.83 16.43 7.28
C ALA A 192 15.73 15.31 6.74
N ASP A 193 17.03 15.58 6.61
CA ASP A 193 18.00 14.59 6.15
C ASP A 193 18.11 13.41 7.12
N ALA A 194 18.17 13.68 8.41
CA ALA A 194 18.17 12.64 9.44
C ALA A 194 16.87 11.82 9.41
N SER A 195 15.70 12.46 9.17
CA SER A 195 14.42 11.77 9.03
C SER A 195 14.40 10.86 7.80
N LEU A 196 14.88 11.33 6.65
CA LEU A 196 14.96 10.55 5.42
C LEU A 196 15.91 9.36 5.56
N GLN A 197 17.08 9.56 6.17
CA GLN A 197 18.06 8.50 6.42
C GLN A 197 17.46 7.39 7.32
N ARG A 198 16.78 7.77 8.39
CA ARG A 198 16.06 6.79 9.25
C ARG A 198 15.01 6.04 8.45
N ALA A 199 14.18 6.74 7.66
CA ALA A 199 13.16 6.09 6.86
C ALA A 199 13.73 5.04 5.89
N HIS A 200 14.87 5.31 5.25
CA HIS A 200 15.57 4.33 4.40
C HIS A 200 16.13 3.15 5.20
N ALA A 201 16.67 3.37 6.40
CA ALA A 201 17.18 2.30 7.26
C ALA A 201 16.02 1.41 7.75
N ASP A 202 14.99 2.04 8.33
CA ASP A 202 13.84 1.34 8.90
C ASP A 202 13.10 0.52 7.83
N VAL A 203 12.87 1.08 6.64
CA VAL A 203 12.19 0.37 5.56
C VAL A 203 13.00 -0.83 5.06
N GLY A 204 14.32 -0.74 5.04
CA GLY A 204 15.21 -1.85 4.69
C GLY A 204 15.14 -2.98 5.72
N ASP A 205 15.11 -2.65 7.02
CA ASP A 205 14.96 -3.62 8.09
C ASP A 205 13.58 -4.31 8.05
N HIS A 206 12.52 -3.53 7.81
CA HIS A 206 11.18 -4.08 7.64
C HIS A 206 11.06 -4.96 6.39
N ALA A 207 11.73 -4.63 5.28
CA ALA A 207 11.73 -5.45 4.08
C ALA A 207 12.31 -6.84 4.36
N ARG A 208 13.46 -6.94 5.04
CA ARG A 208 14.06 -8.22 5.46
C ARG A 208 13.11 -9.02 6.35
N ARG A 209 12.55 -8.35 7.37
CA ARG A 209 11.63 -9.02 8.29
C ARG A 209 10.38 -9.56 7.59
N VAL A 210 9.77 -8.79 6.70
CA VAL A 210 8.58 -9.22 5.93
C VAL A 210 8.94 -10.39 5.01
N ALA A 211 10.10 -10.34 4.35
CA ALA A 211 10.57 -11.45 3.51
C ALA A 211 10.77 -12.73 4.30
N GLU A 212 11.37 -12.67 5.49
CA GLU A 212 11.54 -13.82 6.39
C GLU A 212 10.18 -14.41 6.81
N LEU A 213 9.20 -13.56 7.15
CA LEU A 213 7.87 -14.00 7.59
C LEU A 213 7.10 -14.67 6.44
N VAL A 214 7.18 -14.13 5.22
CA VAL A 214 6.55 -14.73 4.04
C VAL A 214 7.20 -16.08 3.71
N SER A 215 8.53 -16.20 3.73
CA SER A 215 9.23 -17.47 3.52
C SER A 215 8.85 -18.54 4.57
N ALA A 216 8.74 -18.13 5.84
CA ALA A 216 8.32 -19.04 6.90
C ALA A 216 6.87 -19.51 6.72
N GLN A 217 5.99 -18.66 6.23
CA GLN A 217 4.60 -18.99 5.95
C GLN A 217 4.48 -19.96 4.76
N GLU A 218 5.21 -19.71 3.65
CA GLU A 218 5.27 -20.64 2.51
C GLU A 218 5.73 -22.03 2.95
N LEU A 219 6.82 -22.11 3.71
CA LEU A 219 7.33 -23.38 4.23
C LEU A 219 6.31 -24.10 5.13
N ALA A 220 5.60 -23.37 5.97
CA ALA A 220 4.57 -23.96 6.83
C ALA A 220 3.39 -24.53 6.03
N ILE A 221 3.00 -23.87 4.93
CA ILE A 221 1.96 -24.37 4.02
C ILE A 221 2.43 -25.64 3.29
N GLU A 222 3.67 -25.66 2.77
CA GLU A 222 4.25 -26.83 2.11
C GLU A 222 4.31 -28.05 3.06
N LEU A 223 4.72 -27.84 4.29
CA LEU A 223 4.80 -28.92 5.31
C LEU A 223 3.42 -29.41 5.76
N ALA A 224 2.38 -28.58 5.66
CA ALA A 224 1.02 -28.95 6.02
C ALA A 224 0.29 -29.72 4.90
N ASP A 225 0.78 -29.68 3.65
CA ASP A 225 0.21 -30.42 2.53
C ASP A 225 0.90 -31.82 2.37
N PRO A 226 0.24 -32.91 2.79
CA PRO A 226 0.86 -34.26 2.80
C PRO A 226 1.00 -34.88 1.40
N ILE A 227 0.55 -34.22 0.33
CA ILE A 227 0.55 -34.77 -1.03
C ILE A 227 1.88 -34.45 -1.76
N SER A 228 2.54 -33.33 -1.47
CA SER A 228 3.77 -32.90 -2.17
C SER A 228 5.00 -33.78 -1.84
N VAL A 229 5.01 -34.51 -0.72
CA VAL A 229 6.13 -35.33 -0.28
C VAL A 229 6.19 -36.72 -0.96
N ARG A 230 5.17 -37.12 -1.73
CA ARG A 230 5.09 -38.46 -2.35
C ARG A 230 5.59 -38.56 -3.79
N GLU A 231 5.89 -37.45 -4.45
CA GLU A 231 6.41 -37.46 -5.83
C GLU A 231 7.93 -37.28 -5.95
N ALA A 232 8.65 -37.20 -4.82
CA ALA A 232 10.11 -37.00 -4.78
C ALA A 232 10.89 -38.27 -4.34
N VAL A 233 10.28 -39.47 -4.44
CA VAL A 233 10.95 -40.76 -4.15
C VAL A 233 10.89 -41.70 -5.35
#